data_902ceaacd7ccdf558aa8592524b4d53f
#
_entry.id   902ceaacd7ccdf558aa8592524b4d53f
#
_cell.length_a   1.000
_cell.length_b   1.000
_cell.length_c   1.000
_cell.angle_alpha   90.00
_cell.angle_beta   90.00
_cell.angle_gamma   90.00
#
_symmetry.space_group_name_H-M   'P 1'
#
loop_
_entity.id
_entity.type
_entity.pdbx_description
1 polymer ?
#
loop_
_entity_poly.entity_id
_entity_poly.type
_entity_poly.pdbx_seq_one_letter_code
_entity_poly.pdbx_strand_id
1 'polypeptide(L)'
;MFGQSELKQKQTELEQKQTEQEGKTRQLEQLETEAEKKIAALSERCQSLEKRVNYLEECLSSYENALINLRNNNARLDLLEQNMERSFVKLKKLEKGGCAPAQDGAAGTQTESSPRSECSAPAEQRKAGEQTASCAPAAETYSAIDYFDFENHFRGSREVIKERQRQYLDYFSGCKNVIDIGCGRGEFLELLKENHIGATGVDTYDEFVEYCKEHEFSAVCDDGAHYLKSIESTDGIFVGQVVEHLKDYQIIDLCSTAFEKMESGSYLVIETPNPTSLAIYTHAFYVDPSHVKPVHPLTMEYFLQKAGFKNIKIIYTDTSKINCHIPALRGEGIENLDEFNDVMSDVSSTLFGSQDYAIIARK
;
A
#
# COMPACT_ATOMS: atom_id res chain seq x y z
N MET A 1 100.63 30.16 10.38
CA MET A 1 100.27 28.73 10.30
C MET A 1 98.87 28.44 10.89
N PHE A 2 98.24 29.28 11.70
CA PHE A 2 96.92 29.04 12.31
C PHE A 2 95.72 29.10 11.32
N GLY A 3 95.73 29.88 10.28
CA GLY A 3 94.59 30.05 9.36
C GLY A 3 94.36 28.91 8.34
N GLN A 4 95.41 28.11 8.02
CA GLN A 4 95.28 27.01 7.05
C GLN A 4 94.55 25.76 7.65
N SER A 5 94.68 25.55 8.97
CA SER A 5 93.98 24.46 9.68
C SER A 5 92.51 24.68 9.80
N GLU A 6 92.10 25.90 10.10
CA GLU A 6 90.68 26.30 10.17
C GLU A 6 89.93 26.22 8.83
N LEU A 7 90.65 26.64 7.77
CA LEU A 7 90.09 26.52 6.40
C LEU A 7 89.91 25.07 5.98
N LYS A 8 90.82 24.19 6.29
CA LYS A 8 90.68 22.74 6.01
C LYS A 8 89.55 22.13 6.77
N GLN A 9 89.35 22.54 8.04
CA GLN A 9 88.27 22.01 8.89
C GLN A 9 86.91 22.42 8.39
N LYS A 10 86.73 23.68 7.98
CA LYS A 10 85.52 24.18 7.37
C LYS A 10 85.19 23.53 6.03
N GLN A 11 86.25 23.24 5.24
CA GLN A 11 86.05 22.56 3.97
C GLN A 11 85.61 21.10 4.16
N THR A 12 86.14 20.36 5.14
CA THR A 12 85.67 19.04 5.51
C THR A 12 84.29 19.03 6.03
N GLU A 13 83.86 20.02 6.86
CA GLU A 13 82.52 20.14 7.32
C GLU A 13 81.50 20.47 6.18
N LEU A 14 81.96 21.27 5.18
CA LEU A 14 81.13 21.55 4.00
C LEU A 14 80.96 20.29 3.13
N GLU A 15 81.99 19.54 2.91
CA GLU A 15 81.93 18.29 2.14
C GLU A 15 81.08 17.19 2.83
N GLN A 16 81.13 17.11 4.18
CA GLN A 16 80.18 16.25 4.96
C GLN A 16 78.72 16.69 4.83
N LYS A 17 78.42 17.99 4.94
CA LYS A 17 77.12 18.49 4.74
C LYS A 17 76.57 18.24 3.35
N GLN A 18 77.46 18.40 2.33
CA GLN A 18 77.08 18.19 0.94
C GLN A 18 76.73 16.72 0.69
N THR A 19 77.56 15.77 1.25
CA THR A 19 77.32 14.34 1.16
C THR A 19 76.04 13.92 1.87
N GLU A 20 75.75 14.49 3.05
CA GLU A 20 74.51 14.26 3.78
C GLU A 20 73.26 14.78 3.00
N GLN A 21 73.43 15.95 2.36
CA GLN A 21 72.37 16.55 1.54
C GLN A 21 72.07 15.73 0.28
N GLU A 22 73.14 15.25 -0.41
CA GLU A 22 73.00 14.33 -1.55
C GLU A 22 72.35 12.98 -1.15
N GLY A 23 72.67 12.44 0.04
CA GLY A 23 72.02 11.25 0.61
C GLY A 23 70.51 11.47 0.83
N LYS A 24 70.13 12.59 1.39
CA LYS A 24 68.71 12.98 1.61
C LYS A 24 67.97 13.16 0.28
N THR A 25 68.61 13.79 -0.71
CA THR A 25 68.02 13.99 -2.03
C THR A 25 67.75 12.63 -2.72
N ARG A 26 68.72 11.71 -2.69
CA ARG A 26 68.50 10.33 -3.25
C ARG A 26 67.37 9.59 -2.52
N GLN A 27 67.24 9.77 -1.21
CA GLN A 27 66.17 9.14 -0.42
C GLN A 27 64.79 9.72 -0.77
N LEU A 28 64.71 11.02 -1.00
CA LEU A 28 63.49 11.69 -1.49
C LEU A 28 63.10 11.21 -2.89
N GLU A 29 64.05 11.12 -3.82
CA GLU A 29 63.81 10.61 -5.18
C GLU A 29 63.32 9.17 -5.18
N GLN A 30 63.84 8.32 -4.26
CA GLN A 30 63.35 6.94 -4.10
C GLN A 30 61.92 6.91 -3.57
N LEU A 31 61.57 7.73 -2.57
CA LEU A 31 60.24 7.83 -2.03
C LEU A 31 59.24 8.36 -3.06
N GLU A 32 59.64 9.35 -3.86
CA GLU A 32 58.84 9.90 -4.93
C GLU A 32 58.52 8.84 -6.00
N THR A 33 59.53 8.09 -6.43
CA THR A 33 59.37 6.98 -7.38
C THR A 33 58.44 5.88 -6.84
N GLU A 34 58.50 5.59 -5.53
CA GLU A 34 57.64 4.60 -4.90
C GLU A 34 56.22 5.12 -4.77
N ALA A 35 56.06 6.39 -4.46
CA ALA A 35 54.74 7.05 -4.42
C ALA A 35 54.07 7.07 -5.79
N GLU A 36 54.78 7.42 -6.84
CA GLU A 36 54.30 7.38 -8.22
C GLU A 36 53.82 5.99 -8.64
N LYS A 37 54.58 4.93 -8.30
CA LYS A 37 54.15 3.53 -8.54
C LYS A 37 52.87 3.19 -7.81
N LYS A 38 52.71 3.61 -6.55
CA LYS A 38 51.50 3.40 -5.77
C LYS A 38 50.29 4.16 -6.35
N ILE A 39 50.51 5.40 -6.79
CA ILE A 39 49.47 6.20 -7.44
C ILE A 39 49.00 5.53 -8.74
N ALA A 40 49.94 5.06 -9.58
CA ALA A 40 49.62 4.36 -10.82
C ALA A 40 48.78 3.09 -10.55
N ALA A 41 49.21 2.25 -9.57
CA ALA A 41 48.47 1.05 -9.19
C ALA A 41 47.08 1.33 -8.62
N LEU A 42 46.94 2.40 -7.83
CA LEU A 42 45.62 2.84 -7.32
C LEU A 42 44.72 3.36 -8.45
N SER A 43 45.27 4.11 -9.40
CA SER A 43 44.53 4.59 -10.57
C SER A 43 44.03 3.44 -11.43
N GLU A 44 44.81 2.43 -11.67
CA GLU A 44 44.39 1.21 -12.39
C GLU A 44 43.27 0.46 -11.65
N ARG A 45 43.38 0.37 -10.32
CA ARG A 45 42.37 -0.26 -9.49
C ARG A 45 41.06 0.55 -9.49
N CYS A 46 41.12 1.88 -9.46
CA CYS A 46 39.94 2.75 -9.60
C CYS A 46 39.25 2.51 -10.93
N GLN A 47 39.95 2.51 -12.04
CA GLN A 47 39.38 2.23 -13.37
C GLN A 47 38.73 0.84 -13.45
N SER A 48 39.34 -0.17 -12.81
CA SER A 48 38.74 -1.51 -12.74
C SER A 48 37.44 -1.52 -11.92
N LEU A 49 37.40 -0.78 -10.81
CA LEU A 49 36.22 -0.65 -9.99
C LEU A 49 35.10 0.11 -10.73
N GLU A 50 35.43 1.19 -11.44
CA GLU A 50 34.44 1.95 -12.25
C GLU A 50 33.80 1.03 -13.32
N LYS A 51 34.57 0.23 -14.01
CA LYS A 51 34.05 -0.76 -14.98
C LYS A 51 33.08 -1.76 -14.32
N ARG A 52 33.38 -2.19 -13.09
CA ARG A 52 32.53 -3.13 -12.35
C ARG A 52 31.26 -2.46 -11.87
N VAL A 53 31.30 -1.20 -11.45
CA VAL A 53 30.14 -0.42 -11.07
C VAL A 53 29.21 -0.25 -12.27
N ASN A 54 29.71 0.20 -13.41
CA ASN A 54 28.91 0.36 -14.62
C ASN A 54 28.25 -0.97 -15.06
N TYR A 55 29.01 -2.08 -15.00
CA TYR A 55 28.42 -3.40 -15.30
C TYR A 55 27.30 -3.79 -14.33
N LEU A 56 27.46 -3.50 -13.02
CA LEU A 56 26.43 -3.78 -12.02
C LEU A 56 25.18 -2.89 -12.22
N GLU A 57 25.37 -1.63 -12.61
CA GLU A 57 24.27 -0.72 -12.95
C GLU A 57 23.49 -1.21 -14.18
N GLU A 58 24.16 -1.69 -15.22
CA GLU A 58 23.50 -2.31 -16.37
C GLU A 58 22.72 -3.58 -15.98
N CYS A 59 23.31 -4.43 -15.14
CA CYS A 59 22.63 -5.62 -14.62
C CYS A 59 21.40 -5.23 -13.78
N LEU A 60 21.53 -4.25 -12.89
CA LEU A 60 20.43 -3.76 -12.06
C LEU A 60 19.25 -3.24 -12.91
N SER A 61 19.55 -2.41 -13.90
CA SER A 61 18.54 -1.91 -14.85
C SER A 61 17.85 -3.05 -15.61
N SER A 62 18.59 -4.08 -16.00
CA SER A 62 18.02 -5.27 -16.64
C SER A 62 17.12 -6.06 -15.70
N TYR A 63 17.50 -6.23 -14.43
CA TYR A 63 16.66 -6.87 -13.42
C TYR A 63 15.40 -6.07 -13.10
N GLU A 64 15.49 -4.74 -12.99
CA GLU A 64 14.34 -3.87 -12.79
C GLU A 64 13.34 -4.02 -13.94
N ASN A 65 13.78 -4.00 -15.18
CA ASN A 65 12.94 -4.23 -16.34
C ASN A 65 12.29 -5.64 -16.33
N ALA A 66 13.04 -6.67 -15.93
CA ALA A 66 12.52 -8.02 -15.80
C ALA A 66 11.44 -8.12 -14.70
N LEU A 67 11.64 -7.44 -13.57
CA LEU A 67 10.66 -7.37 -12.48
C LEU A 67 9.38 -6.62 -12.90
N ILE A 68 9.52 -5.51 -13.63
CA ILE A 68 8.38 -4.79 -14.20
C ILE A 68 7.59 -5.70 -15.15
N ASN A 69 8.29 -6.42 -16.03
CA ASN A 69 7.64 -7.36 -16.95
C ASN A 69 6.95 -8.53 -16.22
N LEU A 70 7.55 -9.06 -15.16
CA LEU A 70 6.94 -10.11 -14.34
C LEU A 70 5.69 -9.59 -13.62
N ARG A 71 5.76 -8.39 -13.04
CA ARG A 71 4.61 -7.75 -12.39
C ARG A 71 3.47 -7.51 -13.40
N ASN A 72 3.78 -7.01 -14.58
CA ASN A 72 2.79 -6.81 -15.64
C ASN A 72 2.17 -8.13 -16.13
N ASN A 73 2.95 -9.21 -16.21
CA ASN A 73 2.45 -10.52 -16.60
C ASN A 73 1.57 -11.13 -15.50
N ASN A 74 1.91 -10.98 -14.23
CA ASN A 74 1.07 -11.42 -13.12
C ASN A 74 -0.26 -10.65 -13.12
N ALA A 75 -0.22 -9.32 -13.24
CA ALA A 75 -1.44 -8.51 -13.34
C ALA A 75 -2.34 -8.93 -14.53
N ARG A 76 -1.75 -9.32 -15.66
CA ARG A 76 -2.50 -9.84 -16.82
C ARG A 76 -3.10 -11.24 -16.56
N LEU A 77 -2.42 -12.10 -15.82
CA LEU A 77 -2.94 -13.40 -15.41
C LEU A 77 -4.11 -13.24 -14.44
N ASP A 78 -3.95 -12.38 -13.43
CA ASP A 78 -5.01 -12.05 -12.47
C ASP A 78 -6.25 -11.49 -13.19
N LEU A 79 -6.06 -10.59 -14.17
CA LEU A 79 -7.15 -10.05 -14.97
C LEU A 79 -7.84 -11.13 -15.84
N LEU A 80 -7.08 -12.09 -16.37
CA LEU A 80 -7.65 -13.21 -17.13
C LEU A 80 -8.46 -14.14 -16.24
N GLU A 81 -7.99 -14.45 -15.05
CA GLU A 81 -8.72 -15.25 -14.05
C GLU A 81 -10.06 -14.58 -13.70
N GLN A 82 -10.03 -13.30 -13.37
CA GLN A 82 -11.23 -12.53 -13.04
C GLN A 82 -12.22 -12.44 -14.20
N ASN A 83 -11.73 -12.23 -15.43
CA ASN A 83 -12.60 -12.23 -16.60
C ASN A 83 -13.23 -13.62 -16.86
N MET A 84 -12.51 -14.70 -16.56
CA MET A 84 -13.05 -16.05 -16.60
C MET A 84 -14.13 -16.23 -15.54
N GLU A 85 -13.92 -15.76 -14.30
CA GLU A 85 -14.91 -15.81 -13.22
C GLU A 85 -16.17 -15.02 -13.57
N ARG A 86 -16.02 -13.76 -14.06
CA ARG A 86 -17.15 -12.94 -14.56
C ARG A 86 -17.94 -13.65 -15.67
N SER A 87 -17.23 -14.26 -16.60
CA SER A 87 -17.87 -15.00 -17.69
C SER A 87 -18.62 -16.21 -17.19
N PHE A 88 -18.08 -16.90 -16.19
CA PHE A 88 -18.71 -18.04 -15.53
C PHE A 88 -19.98 -17.64 -14.76
N VAL A 89 -19.93 -16.51 -14.06
CA VAL A 89 -21.07 -15.89 -13.37
C VAL A 89 -22.18 -15.50 -14.35
N LYS A 90 -21.82 -14.84 -15.49
CA LYS A 90 -22.79 -14.51 -16.53
C LYS A 90 -23.43 -15.76 -17.15
N LEU A 91 -22.67 -16.82 -17.37
CA LEU A 91 -23.17 -18.11 -17.87
C LEU A 91 -24.15 -18.74 -16.88
N LYS A 92 -23.83 -18.77 -15.58
CA LYS A 92 -24.75 -19.24 -14.53
C LYS A 92 -26.05 -18.44 -14.45
N LYS A 93 -25.98 -17.11 -14.62
CA LYS A 93 -27.20 -16.26 -14.69
C LYS A 93 -28.06 -16.61 -15.91
N LEU A 94 -27.45 -16.88 -17.07
CA LEU A 94 -28.17 -17.30 -18.28
C LEU A 94 -28.79 -18.70 -18.12
N GLU A 95 -28.12 -19.64 -17.49
CA GLU A 95 -28.67 -20.98 -17.18
C GLU A 95 -29.86 -20.92 -16.22
N LYS A 96 -29.81 -20.04 -15.20
CA LYS A 96 -30.91 -19.84 -14.25
C LYS A 96 -32.07 -19.02 -14.83
N GLY A 97 -31.85 -18.17 -15.83
CA GLY A 97 -32.85 -17.35 -16.52
C GLY A 97 -33.59 -18.06 -17.67
N GLY A 98 -33.17 -19.27 -18.01
CA GLY A 98 -33.67 -19.99 -19.17
C GLY A 98 -34.75 -21.05 -18.87
N CYS A 99 -35.82 -20.70 -18.16
CA CYS A 99 -37.03 -21.55 -18.15
C CYS A 99 -38.28 -20.72 -17.79
N ALA A 100 -38.78 -19.95 -18.76
CA ALA A 100 -40.19 -19.60 -18.79
C ALA A 100 -40.79 -20.21 -20.04
N PRO A 101 -41.89 -21.00 -19.95
CA PRO A 101 -42.48 -21.61 -21.10
C PRO A 101 -43.17 -20.56 -21.99
N ALA A 102 -42.88 -20.60 -23.28
CA ALA A 102 -43.56 -19.81 -24.28
C ALA A 102 -45.06 -20.14 -24.27
N GLN A 103 -45.91 -19.13 -24.12
CA GLN A 103 -47.31 -19.21 -24.52
C GLN A 103 -47.44 -18.65 -25.93
N ASP A 104 -47.93 -19.53 -26.83
CA ASP A 104 -48.31 -19.22 -28.17
C ASP A 104 -49.45 -18.19 -28.24
N GLY A 105 -49.36 -17.28 -29.18
CA GLY A 105 -50.47 -16.34 -29.47
C GLY A 105 -50.16 -15.39 -30.64
N ALA A 106 -50.34 -15.90 -31.86
CA ALA A 106 -50.75 -15.30 -33.15
C ALA A 106 -50.57 -13.81 -33.48
N ALA A 107 -49.82 -13.56 -34.50
CA ALA A 107 -50.02 -12.74 -35.70
C ALA A 107 -50.64 -11.32 -35.62
N GLY A 108 -49.94 -10.35 -36.19
CA GLY A 108 -50.48 -9.06 -36.64
C GLY A 108 -49.41 -8.08 -37.13
N THR A 109 -49.19 -8.10 -38.44
CA THR A 109 -48.44 -7.12 -39.25
C THR A 109 -49.03 -5.72 -39.18
N GLN A 110 -48.21 -4.66 -39.10
CA GLN A 110 -48.11 -3.51 -40.05
C GLN A 110 -47.35 -2.33 -39.48
N THR A 111 -46.29 -2.00 -40.11
CA THR A 111 -45.76 -0.76 -40.75
C THR A 111 -46.09 0.63 -40.16
N GLU A 112 -45.00 1.41 -40.12
CA GLU A 112 -44.82 2.82 -40.50
C GLU A 112 -44.99 3.97 -39.49
N SER A 113 -43.92 4.76 -39.46
CA SER A 113 -43.78 6.23 -39.48
C SER A 113 -43.81 7.00 -38.15
N SER A 114 -42.66 7.67 -37.92
CA SER A 114 -42.54 8.91 -37.09
C SER A 114 -43.34 10.07 -37.72
N PRO A 115 -43.74 11.12 -37.00
CA PRO A 115 -42.82 12.17 -36.59
C PRO A 115 -43.13 12.90 -35.24
N ARG A 116 -42.16 13.75 -34.87
CA ARG A 116 -42.07 14.76 -33.83
C ARG A 116 -43.38 15.55 -33.53
N SER A 117 -43.58 15.95 -32.25
CA SER A 117 -43.77 17.35 -31.88
C SER A 117 -43.97 17.54 -30.33
N GLU A 118 -43.61 18.71 -29.89
CA GLU A 118 -43.48 19.29 -28.57
C GLU A 118 -44.78 19.39 -27.76
N CYS A 119 -44.64 19.57 -26.45
CA CYS A 119 -45.18 20.57 -25.54
C CYS A 119 -45.85 20.09 -24.23
N SER A 120 -45.30 20.67 -23.16
CA SER A 120 -45.97 21.21 -21.96
C SER A 120 -46.68 20.29 -20.96
N ALA A 121 -46.21 20.48 -19.71
CA ALA A 121 -46.75 19.98 -18.44
C ALA A 121 -48.21 20.38 -18.16
N PRO A 122 -48.92 19.74 -17.21
CA PRO A 122 -48.85 20.21 -15.83
C PRO A 122 -48.81 19.10 -14.75
N ALA A 123 -48.52 19.56 -13.53
CA ALA A 123 -48.40 18.82 -12.28
C ALA A 123 -49.72 18.16 -11.87
N GLU A 124 -49.63 16.90 -11.45
CA GLU A 124 -50.61 16.32 -10.51
C GLU A 124 -49.95 15.29 -9.57
N GLN A 125 -50.39 15.37 -8.35
CA GLN A 125 -49.97 14.64 -7.15
C GLN A 125 -49.98 13.11 -7.34
N ARG A 126 -48.89 12.42 -7.02
CA ARG A 126 -48.92 10.98 -6.75
C ARG A 126 -48.47 10.66 -5.35
N LYS A 127 -49.29 9.79 -4.75
CA LYS A 127 -49.26 9.27 -3.39
C LYS A 127 -47.95 8.53 -3.10
N ALA A 128 -47.55 8.58 -1.83
CA ALA A 128 -46.49 7.78 -1.24
C ALA A 128 -46.64 6.28 -1.58
N GLY A 129 -45.69 5.74 -2.25
CA GLY A 129 -45.47 4.31 -2.46
C GLY A 129 -43.99 4.01 -2.10
N GLU A 130 -43.83 2.90 -1.43
CA GLU A 130 -42.61 2.35 -0.87
C GLU A 130 -41.33 2.72 -1.66
N GLN A 131 -40.46 3.49 -1.02
CA GLN A 131 -39.12 3.71 -1.49
C GLN A 131 -38.29 2.45 -1.14
N THR A 132 -38.05 1.62 -2.13
CA THR A 132 -36.85 0.77 -2.09
C THR A 132 -35.68 1.70 -1.88
N ALA A 133 -34.93 1.52 -0.78
CA ALA A 133 -33.73 2.29 -0.49
C ALA A 133 -32.74 2.08 -1.65
N SER A 134 -32.64 3.08 -2.50
CA SER A 134 -31.57 3.19 -3.48
C SER A 134 -30.29 3.44 -2.70
N CYS A 135 -29.27 2.62 -2.88
CA CYS A 135 -27.90 2.93 -2.48
C CYS A 135 -27.62 4.41 -2.78
N ALA A 136 -27.11 5.14 -1.80
CA ALA A 136 -26.69 6.51 -2.03
C ALA A 136 -25.70 6.51 -3.20
N PRO A 137 -25.83 7.41 -4.18
CA PRO A 137 -24.96 7.38 -5.36
C PRO A 137 -23.51 7.52 -4.90
N ALA A 138 -22.71 6.51 -5.16
CA ALA A 138 -21.26 6.64 -5.15
C ALA A 138 -20.93 7.86 -6.01
N ALA A 139 -20.12 8.77 -5.47
CA ALA A 139 -19.89 10.10 -6.02
C ALA A 139 -19.72 10.07 -7.54
N GLU A 140 -20.37 11.01 -8.22
CA GLU A 140 -20.49 11.16 -9.68
C GLU A 140 -19.15 11.10 -10.48
N THR A 141 -18.01 10.99 -9.80
CA THR A 141 -16.65 11.01 -10.36
C THR A 141 -16.26 9.69 -11.06
N TYR A 142 -16.93 8.59 -10.75
CA TYR A 142 -16.53 7.25 -11.24
C TYR A 142 -17.52 6.61 -12.24
N SER A 143 -18.55 7.30 -12.67
CA SER A 143 -19.52 6.77 -13.63
C SER A 143 -18.92 6.34 -14.99
N ALA A 144 -17.68 6.71 -15.28
CA ALA A 144 -16.96 6.35 -16.50
C ALA A 144 -15.92 5.23 -16.32
N ILE A 145 -15.61 4.83 -15.08
CA ILE A 145 -14.62 3.78 -14.77
C ILE A 145 -15.36 2.66 -14.05
N ASP A 146 -15.23 1.45 -14.55
CA ASP A 146 -15.62 0.24 -13.83
C ASP A 146 -14.70 0.09 -12.61
N TYR A 147 -15.18 0.51 -11.43
CA TYR A 147 -14.36 0.52 -10.21
C TYR A 147 -14.03 -0.89 -9.73
N PHE A 148 -14.88 -1.87 -10.00
CA PHE A 148 -14.59 -3.27 -9.73
C PHE A 148 -13.37 -3.75 -10.54
N ASP A 149 -13.31 -3.39 -11.82
CA ASP A 149 -12.17 -3.69 -12.68
C ASP A 149 -10.90 -2.95 -12.26
N PHE A 150 -11.04 -1.67 -11.90
CA PHE A 150 -9.96 -0.82 -11.43
C PHE A 150 -9.33 -1.38 -10.14
N GLU A 151 -10.13 -1.66 -9.13
CA GLU A 151 -9.64 -2.21 -7.86
C GLU A 151 -8.97 -3.57 -8.06
N ASN A 152 -9.58 -4.45 -8.85
CA ASN A 152 -9.01 -5.74 -9.20
C ASN A 152 -7.62 -5.62 -9.85
N HIS A 153 -7.40 -4.57 -10.65
CA HIS A 153 -6.12 -4.35 -11.33
C HIS A 153 -5.00 -3.98 -10.36
N PHE A 154 -5.29 -3.22 -9.31
CA PHE A 154 -4.27 -2.64 -8.42
C PHE A 154 -4.15 -3.32 -7.06
N ARG A 155 -5.21 -3.95 -6.57
CA ARG A 155 -5.25 -4.55 -5.21
C ARG A 155 -4.35 -5.79 -5.04
N GLY A 156 -4.07 -6.51 -6.11
CA GLY A 156 -3.30 -7.76 -6.09
C GLY A 156 -4.18 -9.02 -5.94
N SER A 157 -3.53 -10.19 -5.85
CA SER A 157 -4.27 -11.46 -5.78
C SER A 157 -4.99 -11.62 -4.44
N ARG A 158 -6.13 -12.35 -4.47
CA ARG A 158 -6.93 -12.67 -3.27
C ARG A 158 -6.10 -13.34 -2.18
N GLU A 159 -5.23 -14.28 -2.56
CA GLU A 159 -4.39 -15.03 -1.63
C GLU A 159 -3.43 -14.12 -0.88
N VAL A 160 -2.83 -13.15 -1.57
CA VAL A 160 -1.90 -12.19 -0.96
C VAL A 160 -2.64 -11.28 0.02
N ILE A 161 -3.82 -10.77 -0.33
CA ILE A 161 -4.62 -9.92 0.56
C ILE A 161 -5.09 -10.72 1.77
N LYS A 162 -5.63 -11.91 1.55
CA LYS A 162 -6.09 -12.82 2.61
C LYS A 162 -4.96 -13.16 3.59
N GLU A 163 -3.74 -13.43 3.09
CA GLU A 163 -2.60 -13.71 3.96
C GLU A 163 -2.19 -12.48 4.77
N ARG A 164 -2.23 -11.28 4.20
CA ARG A 164 -1.99 -10.04 4.95
C ARG A 164 -3.01 -9.80 6.04
N GLN A 165 -4.29 -10.06 5.77
CA GLN A 165 -5.38 -9.86 6.73
C GLN A 165 -5.41 -10.93 7.83
N ARG A 166 -4.75 -12.09 7.65
CA ARG A 166 -4.69 -13.18 8.63
C ARG A 166 -4.18 -12.71 10.01
N GLN A 167 -3.32 -11.70 10.05
CA GLN A 167 -2.81 -11.13 11.30
C GLN A 167 -3.90 -10.53 12.22
N TYR A 168 -5.09 -10.23 11.66
CA TYR A 168 -6.20 -9.65 12.42
C TYR A 168 -7.19 -10.69 12.96
N LEU A 169 -7.07 -11.95 12.52
CA LEU A 169 -8.04 -12.99 12.82
C LEU A 169 -8.20 -13.26 14.33
N ASP A 170 -7.11 -13.19 15.08
CA ASP A 170 -7.12 -13.45 16.53
C ASP A 170 -8.03 -12.48 17.31
N TYR A 171 -8.22 -11.25 16.83
CA TYR A 171 -9.12 -10.27 17.44
C TYR A 171 -10.59 -10.64 17.34
N PHE A 172 -10.94 -11.54 16.40
CA PHE A 172 -12.30 -11.98 16.12
C PHE A 172 -12.54 -13.43 16.59
N SER A 173 -11.57 -14.03 17.27
CA SER A 173 -11.71 -15.40 17.77
C SER A 173 -12.88 -15.53 18.72
N GLY A 174 -13.81 -16.43 18.40
CA GLY A 174 -15.05 -16.68 19.16
C GLY A 174 -16.20 -15.72 18.85
N CYS A 175 -16.02 -14.75 17.96
CA CYS A 175 -17.10 -13.90 17.47
C CYS A 175 -18.09 -14.70 16.61
N LYS A 176 -19.34 -14.25 16.59
CA LYS A 176 -20.45 -14.88 15.85
C LYS A 176 -21.10 -13.95 14.82
N ASN A 177 -20.87 -12.65 14.94
CA ASN A 177 -21.50 -11.63 14.11
C ASN A 177 -20.54 -10.48 13.84
N VAL A 178 -19.48 -10.76 13.05
CA VAL A 178 -18.49 -9.77 12.63
C VAL A 178 -19.02 -8.99 11.43
N ILE A 179 -18.85 -7.68 11.43
CA ILE A 179 -19.16 -6.84 10.27
C ILE A 179 -17.86 -6.44 9.58
N ASP A 180 -17.75 -6.77 8.29
CA ASP A 180 -16.64 -6.40 7.40
C ASP A 180 -17.08 -5.22 6.52
N ILE A 181 -16.64 -4.01 6.87
CA ILE A 181 -17.03 -2.78 6.16
C ILE A 181 -16.02 -2.49 5.05
N GLY A 182 -16.52 -2.29 3.83
CA GLY A 182 -15.73 -2.25 2.61
C GLY A 182 -15.21 -3.64 2.26
N CYS A 183 -16.09 -4.63 2.27
CA CYS A 183 -15.70 -6.03 2.14
C CYS A 183 -15.09 -6.38 0.77
N GLY A 184 -15.28 -5.54 -0.26
CA GLY A 184 -14.75 -5.77 -1.59
C GLY A 184 -15.04 -7.18 -2.12
N ARG A 185 -13.98 -7.90 -2.52
CA ARG A 185 -14.10 -9.29 -3.03
C ARG A 185 -14.27 -10.34 -1.92
N GLY A 186 -14.39 -9.93 -0.66
CA GLY A 186 -14.67 -10.82 0.48
C GLY A 186 -13.48 -11.64 0.95
N GLU A 187 -12.24 -11.17 0.82
CA GLU A 187 -11.06 -11.88 1.29
C GLU A 187 -11.10 -12.11 2.80
N PHE A 188 -11.51 -11.11 3.57
CA PHE A 188 -11.65 -11.25 5.01
C PHE A 188 -12.87 -12.09 5.40
N LEU A 189 -13.98 -11.99 4.68
CA LEU A 189 -15.15 -12.87 4.87
C LEU A 189 -14.80 -14.34 4.66
N GLU A 190 -13.99 -14.65 3.64
CA GLU A 190 -13.50 -16.00 3.40
C GLU A 190 -12.64 -16.48 4.57
N LEU A 191 -11.72 -15.64 5.06
CA LEU A 191 -10.86 -15.96 6.18
C LEU A 191 -11.65 -16.21 7.47
N LEU A 192 -12.69 -15.41 7.75
CA LEU A 192 -13.59 -15.61 8.87
C LEU A 192 -14.39 -16.93 8.72
N LYS A 193 -14.93 -17.22 7.51
CA LYS A 193 -15.66 -18.46 7.20
C LYS A 193 -14.79 -19.70 7.41
N GLU A 194 -13.53 -19.69 6.96
CA GLU A 194 -12.56 -20.78 7.17
C GLU A 194 -12.31 -21.06 8.65
N ASN A 195 -12.44 -20.04 9.50
CA ASN A 195 -12.26 -20.15 10.95
C ASN A 195 -13.57 -20.26 11.73
N HIS A 196 -14.68 -20.56 11.04
CA HIS A 196 -16.02 -20.78 11.62
C HIS A 196 -16.56 -19.55 12.37
N ILE A 197 -16.18 -18.34 11.95
CA ILE A 197 -16.64 -17.08 12.48
C ILE A 197 -17.75 -16.54 11.57
N GLY A 198 -18.92 -16.27 12.14
CA GLY A 198 -20.04 -15.66 11.41
C GLY A 198 -19.73 -14.20 11.07
N ALA A 199 -19.98 -13.82 9.83
CA ALA A 199 -19.70 -12.47 9.37
C ALA A 199 -20.68 -12.00 8.28
N THR A 200 -20.85 -10.69 8.18
CA THR A 200 -21.57 -10.03 7.08
C THR A 200 -20.70 -8.92 6.50
N GLY A 201 -20.48 -8.97 5.20
CA GLY A 201 -19.82 -7.92 4.45
C GLY A 201 -20.78 -6.76 4.13
N VAL A 202 -20.26 -5.55 4.16
CA VAL A 202 -20.98 -4.36 3.74
C VAL A 202 -20.12 -3.60 2.75
N ASP A 203 -20.66 -3.31 1.58
CA ASP A 203 -19.97 -2.54 0.56
C ASP A 203 -20.96 -1.61 -0.16
N THR A 204 -20.48 -0.47 -0.64
CA THR A 204 -21.30 0.48 -1.38
C THR A 204 -21.43 0.12 -2.87
N TYR A 205 -20.61 -0.77 -3.37
CA TYR A 205 -20.61 -1.22 -4.77
C TYR A 205 -21.38 -2.54 -4.91
N ASP A 206 -22.43 -2.51 -5.71
CA ASP A 206 -23.31 -3.67 -5.92
C ASP A 206 -22.58 -4.86 -6.56
N GLU A 207 -21.59 -4.59 -7.43
CA GLU A 207 -20.78 -5.62 -8.06
C GLU A 207 -19.98 -6.45 -7.04
N PHE A 208 -19.39 -5.84 -6.01
CA PHE A 208 -18.70 -6.54 -4.95
C PHE A 208 -19.65 -7.37 -4.09
N VAL A 209 -20.82 -6.81 -3.79
CA VAL A 209 -21.84 -7.51 -3.01
C VAL A 209 -22.38 -8.71 -3.78
N GLU A 210 -22.65 -8.59 -5.08
CA GLU A 210 -23.04 -9.70 -5.93
C GLU A 210 -21.94 -10.77 -5.99
N TYR A 211 -20.69 -10.36 -6.19
CA TYR A 211 -19.54 -11.26 -6.17
C TYR A 211 -19.45 -12.05 -4.85
N CYS A 212 -19.56 -11.37 -3.71
CA CYS A 212 -19.57 -12.03 -2.39
C CYS A 212 -20.71 -13.04 -2.26
N LYS A 213 -21.92 -12.70 -2.67
CA LYS A 213 -23.09 -13.60 -2.61
C LYS A 213 -22.92 -14.83 -3.50
N GLU A 214 -22.30 -14.68 -4.67
CA GLU A 214 -22.02 -15.81 -5.56
C GLU A 214 -20.98 -16.78 -4.97
N HIS A 215 -20.08 -16.28 -4.10
CA HIS A 215 -19.13 -17.08 -3.35
C HIS A 215 -19.69 -17.56 -1.97
N GLU A 216 -21.00 -17.45 -1.80
CA GLU A 216 -21.71 -17.88 -0.59
C GLU A 216 -21.27 -17.13 0.69
N PHE A 217 -20.90 -15.85 0.55
CA PHE A 217 -20.71 -14.96 1.67
C PHE A 217 -21.98 -14.13 1.91
N SER A 218 -22.28 -13.84 3.19
CA SER A 218 -23.32 -12.86 3.52
C SER A 218 -22.80 -11.47 3.21
N ALA A 219 -23.48 -10.73 2.33
CA ALA A 219 -23.10 -9.37 1.98
C ALA A 219 -24.30 -8.48 1.68
N VAL A 220 -24.19 -7.19 2.01
CA VAL A 220 -25.26 -6.17 1.87
C VAL A 220 -24.67 -4.94 1.18
N CYS A 221 -25.41 -4.41 0.19
CA CYS A 221 -25.05 -3.17 -0.48
C CYS A 221 -25.59 -1.99 0.36
N ASP A 222 -24.69 -1.33 1.11
CA ASP A 222 -25.04 -0.19 1.96
C ASP A 222 -23.78 0.62 2.35
N ASP A 223 -23.98 1.83 2.88
CA ASP A 223 -22.94 2.56 3.59
C ASP A 223 -22.68 1.93 4.96
N GLY A 224 -21.39 1.80 5.33
CA GLY A 224 -21.00 1.09 6.55
C GLY A 224 -21.61 1.66 7.83
N ALA A 225 -21.64 3.00 8.00
CA ALA A 225 -22.24 3.64 9.16
C ALA A 225 -23.76 3.54 9.14
N HIS A 226 -24.39 3.62 7.95
CA HIS A 226 -25.83 3.43 7.79
C HIS A 226 -26.25 2.01 8.13
N TYR A 227 -25.53 1.00 7.63
CA TYR A 227 -25.78 -0.39 7.95
C TYR A 227 -25.66 -0.67 9.46
N LEU A 228 -24.58 -0.18 10.08
CA LEU A 228 -24.42 -0.33 11.54
C LEU A 228 -25.61 0.26 12.32
N LYS A 229 -26.18 1.40 11.90
CA LYS A 229 -27.37 1.98 12.53
C LYS A 229 -28.59 1.08 12.43
N SER A 230 -28.68 0.24 11.39
CA SER A 230 -29.83 -0.64 11.13
C SER A 230 -29.79 -1.94 11.95
N ILE A 231 -28.65 -2.39 12.43
CA ILE A 231 -28.51 -3.62 13.22
C ILE A 231 -28.68 -3.37 14.72
N GLU A 232 -28.97 -4.42 15.47
CA GLU A 232 -29.08 -4.34 16.93
C GLU A 232 -27.71 -4.25 17.59
N SER A 233 -26.82 -5.23 17.34
CA SER A 233 -25.47 -5.26 17.87
C SER A 233 -24.54 -6.09 16.99
N THR A 234 -23.23 -5.99 17.23
CA THR A 234 -22.19 -6.81 16.64
C THR A 234 -21.10 -7.11 17.67
N ASP A 235 -20.42 -8.25 17.55
CA ASP A 235 -19.33 -8.66 18.42
C ASP A 235 -17.93 -8.45 17.82
N GLY A 236 -17.85 -7.82 16.63
CA GLY A 236 -16.60 -7.42 16.01
C GLY A 236 -16.81 -6.61 14.74
N ILE A 237 -15.93 -5.64 14.48
CA ILE A 237 -15.95 -4.86 13.23
C ILE A 237 -14.55 -4.82 12.64
N PHE A 238 -14.45 -5.16 11.35
CA PHE A 238 -13.26 -4.96 10.54
C PHE A 238 -13.52 -3.89 9.47
N VAL A 239 -12.54 -3.00 9.25
CA VAL A 239 -12.60 -1.93 8.25
C VAL A 239 -11.24 -1.91 7.56
N GLY A 240 -11.14 -2.47 6.38
CA GLY A 240 -9.88 -2.57 5.65
C GLY A 240 -9.86 -1.69 4.40
N GLN A 241 -8.95 -0.71 4.35
CA GLN A 241 -8.76 0.18 3.19
C GLN A 241 -10.05 0.93 2.80
N VAL A 242 -10.68 1.59 3.77
CA VAL A 242 -11.95 2.33 3.60
C VAL A 242 -11.84 3.78 4.07
N VAL A 243 -11.19 4.03 5.20
CA VAL A 243 -11.25 5.36 5.83
C VAL A 243 -10.54 6.44 5.02
N GLU A 244 -9.61 6.07 4.15
CA GLU A 244 -8.95 6.97 3.18
C GLU A 244 -9.87 7.50 2.10
N HIS A 245 -11.01 6.84 1.86
CA HIS A 245 -12.06 7.27 0.92
C HIS A 245 -13.10 8.17 1.60
N LEU A 246 -13.06 8.27 2.94
CA LEU A 246 -14.06 8.99 3.71
C LEU A 246 -13.62 10.41 4.07
N LYS A 247 -14.59 11.31 4.20
CA LYS A 247 -14.38 12.63 4.80
C LYS A 247 -14.36 12.51 6.32
N ASP A 248 -13.72 13.46 7.01
CA ASP A 248 -13.56 13.43 8.47
C ASP A 248 -14.87 13.20 9.24
N TYR A 249 -15.95 13.85 8.81
CA TYR A 249 -17.25 13.70 9.48
C TYR A 249 -17.84 12.29 9.31
N GLN A 250 -17.55 11.60 8.19
CA GLN A 250 -17.97 10.22 7.95
C GLN A 250 -17.16 9.25 8.82
N ILE A 251 -15.85 9.49 8.97
CA ILE A 251 -14.99 8.69 9.87
C ILE A 251 -15.46 8.84 11.33
N ILE A 252 -15.78 10.07 11.76
CA ILE A 252 -16.30 10.34 13.10
C ILE A 252 -17.65 9.65 13.32
N ASP A 253 -18.56 9.70 12.35
CA ASP A 253 -19.87 9.03 12.41
C ASP A 253 -19.69 7.51 12.48
N LEU A 254 -18.81 6.95 11.64
CA LEU A 254 -18.47 5.52 11.65
C LEU A 254 -17.93 5.08 13.01
N CYS A 255 -16.94 5.78 13.57
CA CYS A 255 -16.37 5.47 14.88
C CYS A 255 -17.41 5.53 16.01
N SER A 256 -18.26 6.54 16.00
CA SER A 256 -19.31 6.75 17.01
C SER A 256 -20.36 5.66 16.93
N THR A 257 -20.81 5.35 15.72
CA THR A 257 -21.81 4.29 15.46
C THR A 257 -21.26 2.91 15.79
N ALA A 258 -20.00 2.64 15.42
CA ALA A 258 -19.33 1.40 15.78
C ALA A 258 -19.28 1.22 17.30
N PHE A 259 -18.89 2.25 18.05
CA PHE A 259 -18.88 2.19 19.51
C PHE A 259 -20.28 1.92 20.07
N GLU A 260 -21.32 2.56 19.54
CA GLU A 260 -22.71 2.34 19.99
C GLU A 260 -23.15 0.89 19.79
N LYS A 261 -22.91 0.33 18.62
CA LYS A 261 -23.44 -0.97 18.17
C LYS A 261 -22.62 -2.18 18.57
N MET A 262 -21.34 -2.01 18.88
CA MET A 262 -20.50 -3.11 19.33
C MET A 262 -20.87 -3.58 20.73
N GLU A 263 -20.70 -4.86 20.99
CA GLU A 263 -20.82 -5.46 22.33
C GLU A 263 -19.61 -5.09 23.21
N SER A 264 -19.82 -5.08 24.52
CA SER A 264 -18.73 -4.78 25.46
C SER A 264 -17.64 -5.86 25.39
N GLY A 265 -16.40 -5.43 25.24
CA GLY A 265 -15.23 -6.31 25.14
C GLY A 265 -14.83 -6.69 23.71
N SER A 266 -15.67 -6.38 22.69
CA SER A 266 -15.36 -6.64 21.29
C SER A 266 -14.33 -5.67 20.71
N TYR A 267 -13.76 -6.05 19.55
CA TYR A 267 -12.71 -5.31 18.86
C TYR A 267 -13.22 -4.65 17.58
N LEU A 268 -12.79 -3.40 17.38
CA LEU A 268 -12.78 -2.70 16.10
C LEU A 268 -11.37 -2.70 15.58
N VAL A 269 -11.17 -3.19 14.37
CA VAL A 269 -9.89 -3.17 13.65
C VAL A 269 -10.07 -2.32 12.40
N ILE A 270 -9.24 -1.27 12.23
CA ILE A 270 -9.23 -0.42 11.04
C ILE A 270 -7.83 -0.45 10.44
N GLU A 271 -7.70 -0.90 9.19
CA GLU A 271 -6.46 -0.86 8.41
C GLU A 271 -6.57 0.19 7.32
N THR A 272 -5.52 1.00 7.12
CA THR A 272 -5.49 2.08 6.12
C THR A 272 -4.05 2.46 5.76
N PRO A 273 -3.79 3.14 4.62
CA PRO A 273 -2.47 3.62 4.26
C PRO A 273 -1.80 4.48 5.33
N ASN A 274 -0.52 4.27 5.54
CA ASN A 274 0.28 4.89 6.59
C ASN A 274 0.96 6.19 6.14
N PRO A 275 0.44 7.38 6.48
CA PRO A 275 1.04 8.66 6.08
C PRO A 275 2.38 8.97 6.75
N THR A 276 2.82 8.19 7.75
CA THR A 276 4.14 8.37 8.37
C THR A 276 5.26 7.75 7.55
N SER A 277 4.94 6.94 6.52
CA SER A 277 5.89 6.45 5.51
C SER A 277 5.70 7.23 4.21
N LEU A 278 6.76 7.92 3.74
CA LEU A 278 6.69 8.72 2.51
C LEU A 278 6.50 7.87 1.25
N ALA A 279 6.84 6.60 1.30
CA ALA A 279 6.69 5.69 0.18
C ALA A 279 5.24 5.51 -0.27
N ILE A 280 4.23 5.67 0.61
CA ILE A 280 2.82 5.56 0.20
C ILE A 280 2.45 6.57 -0.89
N TYR A 281 3.04 7.78 -0.84
CA TYR A 281 2.72 8.86 -1.78
C TYR A 281 3.31 8.63 -3.17
N THR A 282 4.35 7.80 -3.27
CA THR A 282 5.03 7.51 -4.54
C THR A 282 4.59 6.19 -5.16
N HIS A 283 3.98 5.28 -4.40
CA HIS A 283 3.73 3.90 -4.85
C HIS A 283 2.26 3.49 -4.85
N ALA A 284 1.45 3.99 -3.92
CA ALA A 284 0.11 3.44 -3.72
C ALA A 284 -0.99 4.49 -3.60
N PHE A 285 -0.84 5.48 -2.71
CA PHE A 285 -1.96 6.31 -2.30
C PHE A 285 -2.64 7.07 -3.45
N TYR A 286 -1.87 7.68 -4.35
CA TYR A 286 -2.40 8.44 -5.48
C TYR A 286 -2.69 7.61 -6.74
N VAL A 287 -2.51 6.29 -6.69
CA VAL A 287 -2.93 5.40 -7.77
C VAL A 287 -4.45 5.31 -7.80
N ASP A 288 -5.09 5.25 -6.64
CA ASP A 288 -6.54 5.28 -6.53
C ASP A 288 -7.04 6.73 -6.46
N PRO A 289 -7.75 7.22 -7.49
CA PRO A 289 -8.28 8.57 -7.51
C PRO A 289 -9.46 8.79 -6.55
N SER A 290 -10.04 7.72 -5.96
CA SER A 290 -11.10 7.80 -4.96
C SER A 290 -10.58 8.15 -3.56
N HIS A 291 -9.29 8.04 -3.31
CA HIS A 291 -8.68 8.43 -2.06
C HIS A 291 -8.83 9.94 -1.81
N VAL A 292 -9.46 10.28 -0.71
CA VAL A 292 -9.68 11.68 -0.29
C VAL A 292 -8.42 12.22 0.38
N LYS A 293 -7.93 11.54 1.40
CA LYS A 293 -6.69 11.85 2.11
C LYS A 293 -6.24 10.68 2.99
N PRO A 294 -4.94 10.53 3.22
CA PRO A 294 -4.48 9.56 4.21
C PRO A 294 -4.85 10.04 5.62
N VAL A 295 -5.24 9.12 6.49
CA VAL A 295 -5.61 9.41 7.88
C VAL A 295 -4.43 9.12 8.79
N HIS A 296 -3.95 10.15 9.51
CA HIS A 296 -2.81 9.97 10.41
C HIS A 296 -3.18 9.10 11.62
N PRO A 297 -2.32 8.13 12.04
CA PRO A 297 -2.62 7.23 13.17
C PRO A 297 -3.09 7.93 14.44
N LEU A 298 -2.44 9.05 14.81
CA LEU A 298 -2.83 9.83 15.99
C LEU A 298 -4.20 10.53 15.83
N THR A 299 -4.58 10.91 14.61
CA THR A 299 -5.91 11.47 14.33
C THR A 299 -6.97 10.40 14.48
N MET A 300 -6.70 9.19 13.96
CA MET A 300 -7.61 8.05 14.09
C MET A 300 -7.77 7.63 15.55
N GLU A 301 -6.66 7.56 16.29
CA GLU A 301 -6.69 7.30 17.73
C GLU A 301 -7.56 8.33 18.47
N TYR A 302 -7.41 9.61 18.16
CA TYR A 302 -8.21 10.68 18.76
C TYR A 302 -9.72 10.50 18.46
N PHE A 303 -10.10 10.17 17.23
CA PHE A 303 -11.51 9.93 16.87
C PHE A 303 -12.09 8.75 17.65
N LEU A 304 -11.34 7.65 17.75
CA LEU A 304 -11.75 6.48 18.52
C LEU A 304 -11.88 6.76 20.02
N GLN A 305 -10.94 7.51 20.60
CA GLN A 305 -11.04 7.95 22.01
C GLN A 305 -12.26 8.82 22.26
N LYS A 306 -12.57 9.73 21.32
CA LYS A 306 -13.78 10.58 21.40
C LYS A 306 -15.07 9.79 21.25
N ALA A 307 -15.08 8.73 20.45
CA ALA A 307 -16.21 7.81 20.35
C ALA A 307 -16.43 6.98 21.62
N GLY A 308 -15.41 6.84 22.48
CA GLY A 308 -15.50 6.12 23.76
C GLY A 308 -14.63 4.85 23.84
N PHE A 309 -13.95 4.46 22.78
CA PHE A 309 -13.06 3.30 22.77
C PHE A 309 -11.89 3.46 23.75
N LYS A 310 -11.46 2.33 24.31
CA LYS A 310 -10.32 2.22 25.24
C LYS A 310 -9.33 1.17 24.71
N ASN A 311 -8.16 1.09 25.35
CA ASN A 311 -7.12 0.12 24.98
C ASN A 311 -6.82 0.15 23.47
N ILE A 312 -6.57 1.34 22.93
CA ILE A 312 -6.29 1.55 21.53
C ILE A 312 -4.81 1.20 21.28
N LYS A 313 -4.56 0.39 20.25
CA LYS A 313 -3.22 -0.04 19.84
C LYS A 313 -3.02 0.25 18.37
N ILE A 314 -1.92 0.90 18.02
CA ILE A 314 -1.50 1.10 16.62
C ILE A 314 -0.46 0.03 16.28
N ILE A 315 -0.64 -0.63 15.14
CA ILE A 315 0.25 -1.65 14.59
C ILE A 315 0.65 -1.21 13.18
N TYR A 316 1.95 -1.15 12.92
CA TYR A 316 2.47 -0.93 11.57
C TYR A 316 2.65 -2.30 10.89
N THR A 317 2.06 -2.46 9.70
CA THR A 317 1.99 -3.76 9.03
C THR A 317 3.30 -4.08 8.30
N ASP A 318 4.10 -4.98 8.85
CA ASP A 318 5.40 -5.35 8.27
C ASP A 318 5.29 -5.98 6.87
N THR A 319 4.18 -6.66 6.59
CA THR A 319 3.90 -7.28 5.28
C THR A 319 3.67 -6.26 4.16
N SER A 320 3.43 -4.99 4.50
CA SER A 320 3.26 -3.91 3.53
C SER A 320 4.53 -3.10 3.28
N LYS A 321 5.66 -3.42 3.96
CA LYS A 321 6.93 -2.71 3.76
C LYS A 321 7.48 -2.88 2.35
N ILE A 322 8.01 -1.80 1.81
CA ILE A 322 8.84 -1.86 0.60
C ILE A 322 10.14 -2.58 0.94
N ASN A 323 10.59 -3.47 0.06
CA ASN A 323 11.88 -4.15 0.23
C ASN A 323 13.06 -3.20 -0.09
N CYS A 324 13.12 -2.09 0.64
CA CYS A 324 14.17 -1.08 0.56
C CYS A 324 14.46 -0.55 1.96
N HIS A 325 15.73 -0.34 2.26
CA HIS A 325 16.17 0.26 3.52
C HIS A 325 17.55 0.90 3.35
N ILE A 326 17.87 1.87 4.19
CA ILE A 326 19.22 2.43 4.27
C ILE A 326 20.06 1.51 5.14
N PRO A 327 21.12 0.89 4.61
CA PRO A 327 21.94 -0.01 5.41
C PRO A 327 22.78 0.76 6.44
N ALA A 328 22.94 0.18 7.62
CA ALA A 328 23.81 0.75 8.65
C ALA A 328 25.29 0.74 8.17
N LEU A 329 25.98 1.84 8.36
CA LEU A 329 27.42 1.92 8.12
C LEU A 329 28.18 1.11 9.17
N ARG A 330 29.30 0.49 8.73
CA ARG A 330 30.20 -0.26 9.60
C ARG A 330 31.63 0.21 9.34
N GLY A 331 32.41 0.37 10.41
CA GLY A 331 33.82 0.77 10.32
C GLY A 331 34.41 1.00 11.69
N GLU A 332 35.73 0.85 11.83
CA GLU A 332 36.46 1.18 13.05
C GLU A 332 36.96 2.63 12.97
N GLY A 333 36.97 3.34 14.11
CA GLY A 333 37.49 4.71 14.21
C GLY A 333 36.65 5.80 13.57
N ILE A 334 35.37 5.53 13.26
CA ILE A 334 34.42 6.55 12.80
C ILE A 334 33.78 7.18 14.02
N GLU A 335 33.99 8.48 14.22
CA GLU A 335 33.32 9.24 15.27
C GLU A 335 31.80 9.31 15.00
N ASN A 336 30.99 9.22 16.04
CA ASN A 336 29.52 9.31 16.00
C ASN A 336 28.82 8.28 15.09
N LEU A 337 29.46 7.11 14.84
CA LEU A 337 28.90 6.09 13.94
C LEU A 337 27.53 5.60 14.40
N ASP A 338 27.37 5.36 15.69
CA ASP A 338 26.11 4.86 16.26
C ASP A 338 25.01 5.93 16.12
N GLU A 339 25.30 7.19 16.48
CA GLU A 339 24.38 8.31 16.32
C GLU A 339 23.96 8.51 14.85
N PHE A 340 24.93 8.41 13.91
CA PHE A 340 24.64 8.48 12.49
C PHE A 340 23.71 7.34 12.05
N ASN A 341 23.98 6.11 12.46
CA ASN A 341 23.16 4.95 12.12
C ASN A 341 21.75 5.03 12.68
N ASP A 342 21.59 5.54 13.91
CA ASP A 342 20.29 5.76 14.54
C ASP A 342 19.46 6.77 13.73
N VAL A 343 20.03 7.93 13.39
CA VAL A 343 19.37 8.95 12.58
C VAL A 343 19.03 8.40 11.18
N MET A 344 19.94 7.64 10.56
CA MET A 344 19.68 7.05 9.23
C MET A 344 18.64 5.92 9.29
N SER A 345 18.52 5.22 10.40
CA SER A 345 17.43 4.26 10.64
C SER A 345 16.07 4.96 10.70
N ASP A 346 16.00 6.10 11.38
CA ASP A 346 14.78 6.92 11.44
C ASP A 346 14.41 7.48 10.07
N VAL A 347 15.40 7.98 9.32
CA VAL A 347 15.21 8.44 7.93
C VAL A 347 14.71 7.28 7.06
N SER A 348 15.34 6.10 7.18
CA SER A 348 14.91 4.90 6.42
C SER A 348 13.49 4.49 6.76
N SER A 349 13.09 4.54 8.02
CA SER A 349 11.74 4.23 8.47
C SER A 349 10.71 5.25 7.97
N THR A 350 11.09 6.52 7.89
CA THR A 350 10.24 7.59 7.32
C THR A 350 10.09 7.43 5.81
N LEU A 351 11.15 7.07 5.11
CA LEU A 351 11.12 6.92 3.64
C LEU A 351 10.45 5.60 3.20
N PHE A 352 10.81 4.48 3.84
CA PHE A 352 10.52 3.11 3.40
C PHE A 352 9.82 2.27 4.46
N GLY A 353 9.17 2.90 5.44
CA GLY A 353 8.42 2.21 6.49
C GLY A 353 7.21 1.43 5.98
N SER A 354 6.45 0.86 6.89
CA SER A 354 5.22 0.15 6.57
C SER A 354 4.28 1.05 5.77
N GLN A 355 3.72 0.50 4.69
CA GLN A 355 2.81 1.25 3.81
C GLN A 355 1.41 1.38 4.42
N ASP A 356 1.05 0.44 5.30
CA ASP A 356 -0.22 0.44 6.01
C ASP A 356 0.03 0.43 7.51
N TYR A 357 -0.94 0.91 8.26
CA TYR A 357 -1.08 0.68 9.68
C TYR A 357 -2.47 0.17 10.00
N ALA A 358 -2.58 -0.57 11.09
CA ALA A 358 -3.86 -0.92 11.67
C ALA A 358 -4.01 -0.29 13.05
N ILE A 359 -5.21 0.16 13.38
CA ILE A 359 -5.57 0.59 14.72
C ILE A 359 -6.61 -0.37 15.28
N ILE A 360 -6.33 -0.92 16.44
CA ILE A 360 -7.16 -1.88 17.14
C ILE A 360 -7.71 -1.19 18.38
N ALA A 361 -9.01 -1.11 18.48
CA ALA A 361 -9.71 -0.49 19.60
C ALA A 361 -10.69 -1.47 20.23
N ARG A 362 -10.81 -1.43 21.56
CA ARG A 362 -11.72 -2.30 22.31
C ARG A 362 -12.83 -1.47 22.95
N LYS A 363 -14.07 -1.95 22.83
CA LYS A 363 -15.22 -1.36 23.54
C LYS A 363 -15.28 -1.75 25.00
#